data_389a2fd23da8739ac2d628f2cce34ca2
#
_entry.id   389a2fd23da8739ac2d628f2cce34ca2
#
_cell.length_a   1.000
_cell.length_b   1.000
_cell.length_c   1.000
_cell.angle_alpha   90.00
_cell.angle_beta   90.00
_cell.angle_gamma   90.00
#
_symmetry.space_group_name_H-M   'P 1'
#
loop_
_entity.id
_entity.type
_entity.pdbx_description
1 polymer ?
#
loop_
_entity_poly.entity_id
_entity_poly.type
_entity_poly.pdbx_seq_one_letter_code
_entity_poly.pdbx_strand_id
1 'polypeptide(L)'
;MVETLLEVRNLSKTFRYRTGLFHRQTVEAVKPLSFTLREKQTLAIIGENGSGKSTLAKMLAGMVEPSGGEILIDDHPLEFGDYSFRSQRIRMIFQDPSTSLNPRQRISQILDFPLRLNTDLEPEARRKRIVETLRLVGLLPDHVSYYPHMLAPGQKQRLGLARALILRPKVIIADEALASLDMSMRSQLINLMLELQEKQGISYIYVTQHLGM
;
A
#
# COMPACT_ATOMS: atom_id res chain seq x y z
N MET A 1 3.33 2.93 26.78
CA MET A 1 3.11 4.11 25.92
C MET A 1 2.97 3.59 24.50
N VAL A 2 1.98 4.05 23.73
CA VAL A 2 1.83 3.63 22.33
C VAL A 2 2.86 4.42 21.53
N GLU A 3 3.79 3.70 20.89
CA GLU A 3 4.94 4.27 20.20
C GLU A 3 4.52 4.86 18.84
N THR A 4 5.11 5.99 18.44
CA THR A 4 4.89 6.59 17.12
C THR A 4 5.63 5.73 16.09
N LEU A 5 4.88 5.16 15.14
CA LEU A 5 5.42 4.31 14.10
C LEU A 5 5.87 5.11 12.87
N LEU A 6 5.03 6.04 12.43
CA LEU A 6 5.30 6.90 11.26
C LEU A 6 5.07 8.35 11.65
N GLU A 7 6.01 9.20 11.30
CA GLU A 7 5.90 10.65 11.46
C GLU A 7 6.12 11.32 10.11
N VAL A 8 5.24 12.24 9.78
CA VAL A 8 5.29 13.06 8.56
C VAL A 8 5.39 14.51 9.00
N ARG A 9 6.43 15.22 8.53
CA ARG A 9 6.73 16.60 8.89
C ARG A 9 6.77 17.50 7.67
N ASN A 10 5.86 18.46 7.61
CA ASN A 10 5.77 19.49 6.54
C ASN A 10 5.87 18.92 5.11
N LEU A 11 5.34 17.71 4.90
CA LEU A 11 5.40 17.01 3.63
C LEU A 11 4.59 17.76 2.57
N SER A 12 5.20 18.06 1.42
CA SER A 12 4.56 18.83 0.36
C SER A 12 4.95 18.35 -1.02
N LYS A 13 4.10 18.63 -2.03
CA LYS A 13 4.36 18.33 -3.43
C LYS A 13 3.89 19.43 -4.35
N THR A 14 4.81 19.92 -5.15
CA THR A 14 4.57 20.85 -6.24
C THR A 14 5.03 20.23 -7.55
N PHE A 15 4.12 20.12 -8.51
CA PHE A 15 4.47 19.70 -9.88
C PHE A 15 4.69 20.91 -10.76
N ARG A 16 5.68 20.82 -11.63
CA ARG A 16 6.02 21.84 -12.63
C ARG A 16 5.84 21.25 -14.02
N TYR A 17 4.94 21.80 -14.78
CA TYR A 17 4.64 21.39 -16.16
C TYR A 17 5.09 22.45 -17.14
N ARG A 18 5.62 22.03 -18.30
CA ARG A 18 5.81 22.92 -19.44
C ARG A 18 4.53 22.89 -20.30
N THR A 19 3.87 24.06 -20.40
CA THR A 19 2.64 24.22 -21.22
C THR A 19 2.93 24.88 -22.57
N GLY A 20 4.22 24.99 -22.96
CA GLY A 20 4.68 25.57 -24.21
C GLY A 20 6.17 25.84 -24.19
N LEU A 21 6.70 26.47 -25.27
CA LEU A 21 8.14 26.77 -25.39
C LEU A 21 8.65 27.68 -24.25
N PHE A 22 7.81 28.56 -23.68
CA PHE A 22 8.20 29.57 -22.69
C PHE A 22 7.32 29.62 -21.44
N HIS A 23 6.22 28.83 -21.36
CA HIS A 23 5.32 28.85 -20.23
C HIS A 23 5.55 27.64 -19.32
N ARG A 24 5.76 27.91 -18.02
CA ARG A 24 5.80 26.90 -16.96
C ARG A 24 4.59 27.10 -16.06
N GLN A 25 3.80 26.07 -15.87
CA GLN A 25 2.71 26.05 -14.90
C GLN A 25 3.16 25.27 -13.67
N THR A 26 2.84 25.80 -12.50
CA THR A 26 3.13 25.18 -11.21
C THR A 26 1.80 24.81 -10.58
N VAL A 27 1.67 23.55 -10.13
CA VAL A 27 0.50 23.05 -9.41
C VAL A 27 0.95 22.53 -8.06
N GLU A 28 0.48 23.16 -7.00
CA GLU A 28 0.67 22.69 -5.63
C GLU A 28 -0.33 21.54 -5.37
N ALA A 29 0.14 20.29 -5.53
CA ALA A 29 -0.71 19.11 -5.40
C ALA A 29 -0.94 18.72 -3.94
N VAL A 30 0.04 18.97 -3.07
CA VAL A 30 -0.06 18.73 -1.63
C VAL A 30 0.58 19.92 -0.91
N LYS A 31 -0.23 20.65 -0.14
CA LYS A 31 0.26 21.72 0.74
C LYS A 31 1.03 21.12 1.92
N PRO A 32 2.00 21.84 2.52
CA PRO A 32 2.73 21.34 3.67
C PRO A 32 1.78 20.82 4.75
N LEU A 33 1.93 19.55 5.12
CA LEU A 33 1.11 18.91 6.16
C LEU A 33 1.98 18.02 7.04
N SER A 34 1.54 17.85 8.29
CA SER A 34 2.22 17.02 9.29
C SER A 34 1.20 16.15 10.01
N PHE A 35 1.54 14.90 10.27
CA PHE A 35 0.74 13.98 11.06
C PHE A 35 1.61 12.82 11.58
N THR A 36 1.06 12.07 12.51
CA THR A 36 1.67 10.85 13.05
C THR A 36 0.73 9.66 12.91
N LEU A 37 1.31 8.46 12.74
CA LEU A 37 0.61 7.19 12.82
C LEU A 37 1.26 6.36 13.92
N ARG A 38 0.45 5.84 14.83
CA ARG A 38 0.91 4.95 15.90
C ARG A 38 0.85 3.49 15.46
N GLU A 39 1.55 2.63 16.19
CA GLU A 39 1.43 1.20 15.98
C GLU A 39 -0.02 0.71 16.12
N LYS A 40 -0.41 -0.23 15.27
CA LYS A 40 -1.77 -0.81 15.23
C LYS A 40 -2.89 0.22 15.11
N GLN A 41 -2.62 1.38 14.53
CA GLN A 41 -3.59 2.42 14.27
C GLN A 41 -4.05 2.40 12.82
N THR A 42 -5.30 2.78 12.57
CA THR A 42 -5.79 3.17 11.24
C THR A 42 -5.98 4.67 11.21
N LEU A 43 -5.27 5.35 10.29
CA LEU A 43 -5.42 6.76 10.00
C LEU A 43 -6.22 6.91 8.70
N ALA A 44 -7.35 7.59 8.75
CA ALA A 44 -8.14 7.92 7.56
C ALA A 44 -7.75 9.29 7.00
N ILE A 45 -7.43 9.34 5.70
CA ILE A 45 -7.20 10.59 4.94
C ILE A 45 -8.39 10.79 4.04
N ILE A 46 -9.19 11.81 4.36
CA ILE A 46 -10.47 12.07 3.70
C ILE A 46 -10.41 13.42 2.97
N GLY A 47 -11.03 13.51 1.81
CA GLY A 47 -11.12 14.75 1.04
C GLY A 47 -11.71 14.55 -0.34
N GLU A 48 -12.02 15.64 -1.03
CA GLU A 48 -12.59 15.63 -2.36
C GLU A 48 -11.61 15.10 -3.44
N ASN A 49 -12.15 14.78 -4.61
CA ASN A 49 -11.32 14.44 -5.77
C ASN A 49 -10.42 15.61 -6.14
N GLY A 50 -9.15 15.30 -6.45
CA GLY A 50 -8.17 16.33 -6.78
C GLY A 50 -7.53 17.05 -5.58
N SER A 51 -7.90 16.73 -4.32
CA SER A 51 -7.31 17.34 -3.12
C SER A 51 -5.89 16.89 -2.77
N GLY A 52 -5.27 16.02 -3.59
CA GLY A 52 -3.90 15.58 -3.39
C GLY A 52 -3.72 14.27 -2.60
N LYS A 53 -4.79 13.61 -2.15
CA LYS A 53 -4.75 12.38 -1.35
C LYS A 53 -3.90 11.26 -1.97
N SER A 54 -4.17 10.92 -3.23
CA SER A 54 -3.41 9.88 -3.93
C SER A 54 -1.96 10.30 -4.19
N THR A 55 -1.67 11.59 -4.31
CA THR A 55 -0.30 12.10 -4.38
C THR A 55 0.41 11.90 -3.04
N LEU A 56 -0.26 12.21 -1.93
CA LEU A 56 0.24 11.98 -0.59
C LEU A 56 0.51 10.48 -0.36
N ALA A 57 -0.46 9.62 -0.69
CA ALA A 57 -0.29 8.16 -0.61
C ALA A 57 0.94 7.66 -1.40
N LYS A 58 1.13 8.18 -2.63
CA LYS A 58 2.28 7.84 -3.48
C LYS A 58 3.60 8.38 -2.94
N MET A 59 3.62 9.54 -2.28
CA MET A 59 4.83 10.05 -1.60
C MET A 59 5.20 9.14 -0.43
N LEU A 60 4.25 8.75 0.40
CA LEU A 60 4.47 7.83 1.51
C LEU A 60 4.98 6.46 1.03
N ALA A 61 4.43 5.95 -0.07
CA ALA A 61 4.85 4.71 -0.69
C ALA A 61 6.20 4.81 -1.45
N GLY A 62 6.77 6.01 -1.61
CA GLY A 62 8.03 6.25 -2.34
C GLY A 62 7.90 6.21 -3.86
N MET A 63 6.69 6.35 -4.38
CA MET A 63 6.43 6.39 -5.84
C MET A 63 6.53 7.79 -6.42
N VAL A 64 6.41 8.81 -5.58
CA VAL A 64 6.53 10.23 -5.93
C VAL A 64 7.48 10.87 -4.94
N GLU A 65 8.49 11.56 -5.46
CA GLU A 65 9.43 12.31 -4.64
C GLU A 65 8.74 13.55 -4.05
N PRO A 66 8.82 13.79 -2.73
CA PRO A 66 8.35 15.02 -2.12
C PRO A 66 9.08 16.25 -2.67
N SER A 67 8.43 17.41 -2.65
CA SER A 67 9.08 18.70 -2.94
C SER A 67 9.63 19.35 -1.67
N GLY A 68 9.18 18.93 -0.51
CA GLY A 68 9.65 19.39 0.80
C GLY A 68 9.07 18.54 1.92
N GLY A 69 9.64 18.73 3.11
CA GLY A 69 9.31 17.93 4.29
C GLY A 69 10.02 16.60 4.36
N GLU A 70 9.71 15.82 5.38
CA GLU A 70 10.34 14.52 5.65
C GLU A 70 9.33 13.50 6.14
N ILE A 71 9.68 12.21 5.97
CA ILE A 71 8.92 11.07 6.47
C ILE A 71 9.89 10.24 7.31
N LEU A 72 9.48 9.90 8.53
CA LEU A 72 10.23 9.00 9.41
C LEU A 72 9.39 7.76 9.71
N ILE A 73 10.01 6.60 9.78
CA ILE A 73 9.42 5.36 10.28
C ILE A 73 10.38 4.71 11.28
N ASP A 74 9.89 4.35 12.47
CA ASP A 74 10.74 3.88 13.57
C ASP A 74 11.91 4.87 13.83
N ASP A 75 11.64 6.17 13.83
CA ASP A 75 12.61 7.27 13.96
C ASP A 75 13.69 7.33 12.85
N HIS A 76 13.59 6.51 11.80
CA HIS A 76 14.52 6.51 10.67
C HIS A 76 13.93 7.27 9.47
N PRO A 77 14.68 8.20 8.86
CA PRO A 77 14.24 8.90 7.65
C PRO A 77 13.97 7.92 6.50
N LEU A 78 12.86 8.13 5.80
CA LEU A 78 12.54 7.43 4.56
C LEU A 78 12.96 8.29 3.37
N GLU A 79 14.20 8.13 2.93
CA GLU A 79 14.69 8.86 1.77
C GLU A 79 14.05 8.37 0.47
N PHE A 80 13.85 9.29 -0.47
CA PHE A 80 13.43 8.92 -1.82
C PHE A 80 14.57 8.21 -2.54
N GLY A 81 14.28 7.03 -3.12
CA GLY A 81 15.30 6.19 -3.74
C GLY A 81 15.74 4.99 -2.90
N ASP A 82 15.57 5.03 -1.58
CA ASP A 82 15.78 3.83 -0.74
C ASP A 82 14.55 2.92 -0.80
N TYR A 83 14.37 2.29 -1.96
CA TYR A 83 13.22 1.42 -2.21
C TYR A 83 13.28 0.12 -1.40
N SER A 84 14.48 -0.41 -1.10
CA SER A 84 14.63 -1.64 -0.35
C SER A 84 14.15 -1.48 1.08
N PHE A 85 14.68 -0.48 1.79
CA PHE A 85 14.29 -0.17 3.17
C PHE A 85 12.79 0.15 3.28
N ARG A 86 12.29 0.98 2.36
CA ARG A 86 10.88 1.39 2.33
C ARG A 86 9.94 0.23 2.04
N SER A 87 10.26 -0.62 1.06
CA SER A 87 9.37 -1.71 0.63
C SER A 87 9.15 -2.78 1.69
N GLN A 88 10.07 -2.94 2.62
CA GLN A 88 9.94 -3.82 3.78
C GLN A 88 9.09 -3.22 4.90
N ARG A 89 8.80 -1.92 4.88
CA ARG A 89 8.09 -1.20 5.94
C ARG A 89 6.75 -0.66 5.53
N ILE A 90 6.67 -0.11 4.32
CA ILE A 90 5.45 0.49 3.78
C ILE A 90 5.08 -0.18 2.46
N ARG A 91 3.84 -0.61 2.34
CA ARG A 91 3.28 -1.16 1.09
C ARG A 91 1.99 -0.45 0.75
N MET A 92 1.61 -0.50 -0.52
CA MET A 92 0.41 0.16 -1.01
C MET A 92 -0.50 -0.83 -1.74
N ILE A 93 -1.80 -0.71 -1.47
CA ILE A 93 -2.87 -1.39 -2.19
C ILE A 93 -3.59 -0.33 -3.03
N PHE A 94 -3.71 -0.60 -4.32
CA PHE A 94 -4.37 0.30 -5.28
C PHE A 94 -5.85 0.00 -5.37
N GLN A 95 -6.61 0.99 -5.84
CA GLN A 95 -8.06 0.93 -6.03
C GLN A 95 -8.52 -0.28 -6.85
N ASP A 96 -7.82 -0.58 -7.94
CA ASP A 96 -8.09 -1.75 -8.78
C ASP A 96 -6.87 -2.68 -8.81
N PRO A 97 -6.94 -3.84 -8.12
CA PRO A 97 -5.88 -4.83 -8.19
C PRO A 97 -5.64 -5.37 -9.60
N SER A 98 -6.68 -5.40 -10.45
CA SER A 98 -6.57 -5.97 -11.80
C SER A 98 -5.56 -5.20 -12.65
N THR A 99 -5.46 -3.89 -12.47
CA THR A 99 -4.48 -3.04 -13.18
C THR A 99 -3.06 -3.20 -12.69
N SER A 100 -2.90 -3.70 -11.47
CA SER A 100 -1.60 -3.83 -10.79
C SER A 100 -1.05 -5.27 -10.78
N LEU A 101 -1.86 -6.25 -11.20
CA LEU A 101 -1.47 -7.66 -11.31
C LEU A 101 -1.17 -8.02 -12.76
N ASN A 102 0.01 -8.55 -13.02
CA ASN A 102 0.34 -9.04 -14.36
C ASN A 102 -0.50 -10.28 -14.71
N PRO A 103 -1.43 -10.20 -15.70
CA PRO A 103 -2.34 -11.31 -16.01
C PRO A 103 -1.63 -12.53 -16.62
N ARG A 104 -0.39 -12.37 -17.09
CA ARG A 104 0.43 -13.45 -17.69
C ARG A 104 1.33 -14.17 -16.69
N GLN A 105 1.33 -13.75 -15.42
CA GLN A 105 2.10 -14.39 -14.37
C GLN A 105 1.20 -15.20 -13.45
N ARG A 106 1.70 -16.35 -12.99
CA ARG A 106 1.02 -17.11 -11.92
C ARG A 106 1.11 -16.36 -10.60
N ILE A 107 0.17 -16.62 -9.71
CA ILE A 107 0.13 -16.03 -8.36
C ILE A 107 1.42 -16.29 -7.60
N SER A 108 1.98 -17.51 -7.72
CA SER A 108 3.31 -17.83 -7.16
C SER A 108 4.39 -16.86 -7.63
N GLN A 109 4.43 -16.54 -8.91
CA GLN A 109 5.44 -15.63 -9.49
C GLN A 109 5.23 -14.18 -9.03
N ILE A 110 3.96 -13.74 -8.97
CA ILE A 110 3.60 -12.39 -8.49
C ILE A 110 4.05 -12.19 -7.03
N LEU A 111 3.87 -13.21 -6.18
CA LEU A 111 4.23 -13.14 -4.76
C LEU A 111 5.71 -13.45 -4.51
N ASP A 112 6.37 -14.27 -5.35
CA ASP A 112 7.79 -14.56 -5.23
C ASP A 112 8.68 -13.38 -5.62
N PHE A 113 8.25 -12.58 -6.60
CA PHE A 113 9.05 -11.47 -7.12
C PHE A 113 9.50 -10.47 -6.04
N PRO A 114 8.61 -9.90 -5.18
CA PRO A 114 9.04 -9.01 -4.11
C PRO A 114 9.94 -9.71 -3.07
N LEU A 115 9.75 -10.99 -2.80
CA LEU A 115 10.62 -11.74 -1.88
C LEU A 115 12.04 -11.88 -2.44
N ARG A 116 12.17 -12.21 -3.72
CA ARG A 116 13.48 -12.32 -4.39
C ARG A 116 14.27 -11.03 -4.41
N LEU A 117 13.58 -9.89 -4.52
CA LEU A 117 14.23 -8.58 -4.59
C LEU A 117 14.60 -8.00 -3.22
N ASN A 118 13.90 -8.40 -2.16
CA ASN A 118 14.00 -7.70 -0.87
C ASN A 118 14.35 -8.63 0.30
N THR A 119 14.64 -9.90 0.04
CA THR A 119 15.01 -10.87 1.10
C THR A 119 16.05 -11.86 0.59
N ASP A 120 16.84 -12.41 1.52
CA ASP A 120 17.80 -13.48 1.26
C ASP A 120 17.20 -14.87 1.50
N LEU A 121 15.86 -14.99 1.43
CA LEU A 121 15.17 -16.24 1.66
C LEU A 121 15.49 -17.26 0.54
N GLU A 122 15.84 -18.46 0.93
CA GLU A 122 15.98 -19.59 0.02
C GLU A 122 14.65 -19.95 -0.68
N PRO A 123 14.69 -20.57 -1.86
CA PRO A 123 13.50 -20.88 -2.66
C PRO A 123 12.39 -21.59 -1.87
N GLU A 124 12.76 -22.54 -1.02
CA GLU A 124 11.81 -23.31 -0.22
C GLU A 124 11.14 -22.42 0.85
N ALA A 125 11.92 -21.57 1.53
CA ALA A 125 11.41 -20.62 2.50
C ALA A 125 10.45 -19.59 1.84
N ARG A 126 10.74 -19.15 0.62
CA ARG A 126 9.84 -18.28 -0.15
C ARG A 126 8.52 -18.98 -0.50
N ARG A 127 8.57 -20.23 -0.95
CA ARG A 127 7.36 -21.03 -1.23
C ARG A 127 6.48 -21.16 0.02
N LYS A 128 7.07 -21.50 1.15
CA LYS A 128 6.37 -21.57 2.44
C LYS A 128 5.72 -20.24 2.79
N ARG A 129 6.45 -19.13 2.68
CA ARG A 129 5.95 -17.77 2.93
C ARG A 129 4.78 -17.41 2.01
N ILE A 130 4.82 -17.77 0.73
CA ILE A 130 3.75 -17.53 -0.23
C ILE A 130 2.48 -18.25 0.22
N VAL A 131 2.57 -19.54 0.55
CA VAL A 131 1.43 -20.34 1.00
C VAL A 131 0.84 -19.79 2.32
N GLU A 132 1.69 -19.45 3.28
CA GLU A 132 1.27 -18.81 4.54
C GLU A 132 0.52 -17.49 4.28
N THR A 133 1.05 -16.65 3.38
CA THR A 133 0.43 -15.35 3.06
C THR A 133 -0.91 -15.53 2.35
N LEU A 134 -1.06 -16.52 1.45
CA LEU A 134 -2.35 -16.82 0.84
C LEU A 134 -3.38 -17.24 1.88
N ARG A 135 -3.01 -18.10 2.83
CA ARG A 135 -3.89 -18.50 3.94
C ARG A 135 -4.30 -17.33 4.81
N LEU A 136 -3.36 -16.43 5.12
CA LEU A 136 -3.64 -15.22 5.92
C LEU A 136 -4.74 -14.34 5.31
N VAL A 137 -4.80 -14.26 3.99
CA VAL A 137 -5.83 -13.48 3.30
C VAL A 137 -7.07 -14.32 2.92
N GLY A 138 -7.17 -15.57 3.38
CA GLY A 138 -8.30 -16.46 3.09
C GLY A 138 -8.34 -16.99 1.66
N LEU A 139 -7.17 -17.11 1.01
CA LEU A 139 -7.01 -17.79 -0.27
C LEU A 139 -6.48 -19.23 -0.04
N LEU A 140 -6.83 -20.14 -0.96
CA LEU A 140 -6.39 -21.53 -0.88
C LEU A 140 -4.92 -21.66 -1.31
N PRO A 141 -4.16 -22.61 -0.74
CA PRO A 141 -2.80 -22.92 -1.18
C PRO A 141 -2.69 -23.22 -2.68
N ASP A 142 -3.67 -23.92 -3.26
CA ASP A 142 -3.67 -24.31 -4.66
C ASP A 142 -3.75 -23.10 -5.62
N HIS A 143 -4.20 -21.95 -5.13
CA HIS A 143 -4.20 -20.71 -5.91
C HIS A 143 -2.79 -20.28 -6.34
N VAL A 144 -1.70 -20.81 -5.76
CA VAL A 144 -0.31 -20.52 -6.20
C VAL A 144 -0.12 -20.79 -7.69
N SER A 145 -0.81 -21.79 -8.24
CA SER A 145 -0.74 -22.19 -9.64
C SER A 145 -1.66 -21.41 -10.58
N TYR A 146 -2.62 -20.65 -10.02
CA TYR A 146 -3.61 -19.88 -10.78
C TYR A 146 -3.01 -18.61 -11.39
N TYR A 147 -3.69 -18.11 -12.41
CA TYR A 147 -3.46 -16.78 -12.96
C TYR A 147 -4.51 -15.81 -12.39
N PRO A 148 -4.23 -14.48 -12.34
CA PRO A 148 -5.17 -13.49 -11.79
C PRO A 148 -6.56 -13.53 -12.41
N HIS A 149 -6.67 -13.82 -13.72
CA HIS A 149 -7.96 -13.90 -14.42
C HIS A 149 -8.83 -15.08 -13.99
N MET A 150 -8.25 -16.10 -13.33
CA MET A 150 -8.96 -17.27 -12.80
C MET A 150 -9.62 -16.98 -11.44
N LEU A 151 -9.31 -15.84 -10.82
CA LEU A 151 -9.85 -15.45 -9.52
C LEU A 151 -11.13 -14.60 -9.68
N ALA A 152 -12.10 -14.82 -8.77
CA ALA A 152 -13.25 -13.93 -8.60
C ALA A 152 -12.81 -12.52 -8.12
N PRO A 153 -13.62 -11.47 -8.32
CA PRO A 153 -13.26 -10.10 -7.95
C PRO A 153 -12.79 -9.95 -6.49
N GLY A 154 -13.50 -10.51 -5.51
CA GLY A 154 -13.10 -10.48 -4.10
C GLY A 154 -11.79 -11.24 -3.83
N GLN A 155 -11.53 -12.33 -4.56
CA GLN A 155 -10.26 -13.05 -4.46
C GLN A 155 -9.09 -12.24 -5.04
N LYS A 156 -9.32 -11.45 -6.10
CA LYS A 156 -8.30 -10.52 -6.65
C LYS A 156 -7.92 -9.44 -5.63
N GLN A 157 -8.90 -8.91 -4.88
CA GLN A 157 -8.62 -7.96 -3.80
C GLN A 157 -7.78 -8.59 -2.68
N ARG A 158 -8.14 -9.82 -2.27
CA ARG A 158 -7.34 -10.58 -1.31
C ARG A 158 -5.92 -10.87 -1.82
N LEU A 159 -5.75 -11.13 -3.12
CA LEU A 159 -4.42 -11.28 -3.72
C LEU A 159 -3.63 -9.96 -3.72
N GLY A 160 -4.29 -8.82 -3.97
CA GLY A 160 -3.69 -7.49 -3.82
C GLY A 160 -3.18 -7.25 -2.40
N LEU A 161 -3.98 -7.61 -1.40
CA LEU A 161 -3.60 -7.57 0.01
C LEU A 161 -2.45 -8.54 0.31
N ALA A 162 -2.48 -9.79 -0.21
CA ALA A 162 -1.39 -10.75 -0.06
C ALA A 162 -0.06 -10.21 -0.59
N ARG A 163 -0.09 -9.55 -1.76
CA ARG A 163 1.10 -8.92 -2.35
C ARG A 163 1.66 -7.77 -1.48
N ALA A 164 0.80 -7.04 -0.80
CA ALA A 164 1.25 -6.03 0.16
C ALA A 164 1.86 -6.68 1.42
N LEU A 165 1.27 -7.76 1.91
CA LEU A 165 1.67 -8.46 3.15
C LEU A 165 2.92 -9.32 3.02
N ILE A 166 3.31 -9.72 1.81
CA ILE A 166 4.34 -10.76 1.58
C ILE A 166 5.70 -10.41 2.21
N LEU A 167 6.04 -9.12 2.28
CA LEU A 167 7.24 -8.60 2.93
C LEU A 167 7.05 -8.28 4.42
N ARG A 168 5.87 -8.56 5.00
CA ARG A 168 5.51 -8.23 6.40
C ARG A 168 5.72 -6.75 6.73
N PRO A 169 5.11 -5.83 6.00
CA PRO A 169 5.27 -4.40 6.24
C PRO A 169 4.65 -4.01 7.59
N LYS A 170 5.12 -2.90 8.15
CA LYS A 170 4.52 -2.27 9.34
C LYS A 170 3.31 -1.42 8.99
N VAL A 171 3.32 -0.79 7.81
CA VAL A 171 2.27 0.12 7.33
C VAL A 171 1.76 -0.33 5.97
N ILE A 172 0.44 -0.39 5.82
CA ILE A 172 -0.22 -0.58 4.53
C ILE A 172 -1.04 0.67 4.21
N ILE A 173 -0.80 1.26 3.05
CA ILE A 173 -1.57 2.36 2.50
C ILE A 173 -2.62 1.78 1.58
N ALA A 174 -3.89 2.03 1.86
CA ALA A 174 -5.03 1.62 1.04
C ALA A 174 -5.63 2.85 0.34
N ASP A 175 -5.29 3.05 -0.94
CA ASP A 175 -5.79 4.18 -1.73
C ASP A 175 -7.06 3.74 -2.47
N GLU A 176 -8.21 4.14 -1.94
CA GLU A 176 -9.56 3.78 -2.41
C GLU A 176 -9.75 2.27 -2.66
N ALA A 177 -8.98 1.43 -1.98
CA ALA A 177 -8.88 -0.01 -2.24
C ALA A 177 -10.19 -0.79 -2.05
N LEU A 178 -11.19 -0.19 -1.41
CA LEU A 178 -12.49 -0.80 -1.17
C LEU A 178 -13.62 -0.18 -2.00
N ALA A 179 -13.34 0.87 -2.77
CA ALA A 179 -14.37 1.65 -3.46
C ALA A 179 -15.14 0.86 -4.53
N SER A 180 -14.47 -0.10 -5.19
CA SER A 180 -15.06 -0.92 -6.25
C SER A 180 -15.79 -2.17 -5.77
N LEU A 181 -15.82 -2.42 -4.44
CA LEU A 181 -16.45 -3.61 -3.86
C LEU A 181 -17.90 -3.35 -3.47
N ASP A 182 -18.76 -4.37 -3.61
CA ASP A 182 -20.06 -4.37 -2.96
C ASP A 182 -19.96 -4.39 -1.44
N MET A 183 -21.07 -4.09 -0.76
CA MET A 183 -21.11 -3.93 0.69
C MET A 183 -20.63 -5.19 1.44
N SER A 184 -21.01 -6.38 0.97
CA SER A 184 -20.64 -7.65 1.61
C SER A 184 -19.16 -7.94 1.51
N MET A 185 -18.59 -7.83 0.29
CA MET A 185 -17.15 -8.02 0.06
C MET A 185 -16.31 -6.96 0.79
N ARG A 186 -16.80 -5.71 0.83
CA ARG A 186 -16.15 -4.63 1.58
C ARG A 186 -16.05 -4.96 3.06
N SER A 187 -17.16 -5.36 3.68
CA SER A 187 -17.18 -5.74 5.11
C SER A 187 -16.25 -6.91 5.42
N GLN A 188 -16.23 -7.93 4.57
CA GLN A 188 -15.31 -9.05 4.73
C GLN A 188 -13.84 -8.63 4.65
N LEU A 189 -13.49 -7.71 3.73
CA LEU A 189 -12.10 -7.25 3.60
C LEU A 189 -11.70 -6.34 4.75
N ILE A 190 -12.60 -5.47 5.24
CA ILE A 190 -12.38 -4.65 6.43
C ILE A 190 -12.12 -5.54 7.65
N ASN A 191 -12.97 -6.55 7.88
CA ASN A 191 -12.80 -7.48 9.00
C ASN A 191 -11.45 -8.20 8.92
N LEU A 192 -11.05 -8.64 7.73
CA LEU A 192 -9.72 -9.24 7.51
C LEU A 192 -8.60 -8.24 7.83
N MET A 193 -8.71 -6.98 7.40
CA MET A 193 -7.72 -5.95 7.70
C MET A 193 -7.62 -5.67 9.20
N LEU A 194 -8.74 -5.63 9.93
CA LEU A 194 -8.78 -5.48 11.40
C LEU A 194 -8.13 -6.69 12.10
N GLU A 195 -8.41 -7.89 11.63
CA GLU A 195 -7.78 -9.11 12.16
C GLU A 195 -6.25 -9.09 11.96
N LEU A 196 -5.79 -8.67 10.79
CA LEU A 196 -4.36 -8.52 10.50
C LEU A 196 -3.72 -7.41 11.34
N GLN A 197 -4.42 -6.31 11.60
CA GLN A 197 -3.98 -5.24 12.50
C GLN A 197 -3.74 -5.78 13.90
N GLU A 198 -4.70 -6.54 14.43
CA GLU A 198 -4.61 -7.09 15.78
C GLU A 198 -3.52 -8.16 15.90
N LYS A 199 -3.53 -9.16 14.98
CA LYS A 199 -2.68 -10.35 15.07
C LYS A 199 -1.28 -10.14 14.51
N GLN A 200 -1.10 -9.30 13.48
CA GLN A 200 0.17 -9.07 12.81
C GLN A 200 0.81 -7.71 13.16
N GLY A 201 0.11 -6.85 13.90
CA GLY A 201 0.61 -5.54 14.29
C GLY A 201 0.65 -4.51 13.17
N ILE A 202 -0.12 -4.71 12.09
CA ILE A 202 -0.10 -3.81 10.93
C ILE A 202 -0.85 -2.52 11.26
N SER A 203 -0.30 -1.40 10.80
CA SER A 203 -0.99 -0.10 10.84
C SER A 203 -1.47 0.26 9.44
N TYR A 204 -2.57 0.99 9.35
CA TYR A 204 -3.15 1.37 8.05
C TYR A 204 -3.22 2.88 7.86
N ILE A 205 -2.96 3.33 6.64
CA ILE A 205 -3.36 4.66 6.15
C ILE A 205 -4.42 4.42 5.08
N TYR A 206 -5.66 4.78 5.39
CA TYR A 206 -6.80 4.59 4.51
C TYR A 206 -7.15 5.89 3.81
N VAL A 207 -7.02 5.92 2.49
CA VAL A 207 -7.33 7.09 1.66
C VAL A 207 -8.69 6.90 1.01
N THR A 208 -9.61 7.83 1.24
CA THR A 208 -10.98 7.75 0.70
C THR A 208 -11.57 9.14 0.44
N GLN A 209 -12.57 9.19 -0.43
CA GLN A 209 -13.41 10.36 -0.63
C GLN A 209 -14.76 10.26 0.12
N HIS A 210 -15.09 9.11 0.70
CA HIS A 210 -16.36 8.86 1.37
C HIS A 210 -16.21 8.81 2.88
N LEU A 211 -17.05 9.59 3.60
CA LEU A 211 -17.12 9.62 5.07
C LEU A 211 -17.95 8.47 5.68
N GLY A 212 -18.69 7.74 4.87
CA GLY A 212 -19.66 6.72 5.31
C GLY A 212 -19.19 5.29 5.06
N MET A 213 -18.00 4.93 5.53
CA MET A 213 -17.54 3.53 5.52
C MET A 213 -17.58 2.92 6.91
#